data_d48c84f628c460b76687235c9ad77407
#
_entry.id   d48c84f628c460b76687235c9ad77407
#
_cell.length_a   1.000
_cell.length_b   1.000
_cell.length_c   1.000
_cell.angle_alpha   90.00
_cell.angle_beta   90.00
_cell.angle_gamma   90.00
#
_symmetry.space_group_name_H-M   'P 1'
#
loop_
_entity.id
_entity.type
_entity.pdbx_description
1 polymer ?
#
loop_
_entity_poly.entity_id
_entity_poly.type
_entity_poly.pdbx_seq_one_letter_code
_entity_poly.pdbx_strand_id
1 'polypeptide(L)'
;MLISLIRAVILYLALILAVRLMGKRQLGEMVPMDLVVTMLIANLAAVPMQETGTPLLAGLLPILVVLSVELVLSVLTYRSVGVRRFLCGKPVILIENGRLLQQNLKKTRVNTDELSEYLRIQGVTDLTQVQYAILETSGAISTFLYPKYEPASAKDAGVQASARKLPVTVIASGRLQKQNLPLLGKDEAWVQGILQSYNCRMQDVYLLTSEPGGKLYFAAMQEDPA
;
A
#
# COMPACT_ATOMS: atom_id res chain seq x y z
N MET A 1 -1.04 26.40 -27.49
CA MET A 1 -0.79 24.96 -27.45
C MET A 1 0.54 24.58 -26.79
N LEU A 2 1.70 25.06 -27.25
CA LEU A 2 3.00 24.72 -26.63
C LEU A 2 3.09 25.16 -25.15
N ILE A 3 2.58 26.34 -24.82
CA ILE A 3 2.54 26.85 -23.45
C ILE A 3 1.69 25.97 -22.54
N SER A 4 0.53 25.51 -23.00
CA SER A 4 -0.34 24.61 -22.22
C SER A 4 0.32 23.25 -21.99
N LEU A 5 1.05 22.73 -22.96
CA LEU A 5 1.81 21.49 -22.83
C LEU A 5 2.92 21.60 -21.78
N ILE A 6 3.71 22.69 -21.82
CA ILE A 6 4.77 22.94 -20.83
C ILE A 6 4.19 23.08 -19.43
N ARG A 7 3.09 23.82 -19.27
CA ARG A 7 2.37 23.98 -17.99
C ARG A 7 1.88 22.64 -17.45
N ALA A 8 1.28 21.82 -18.31
CA ALA A 8 0.80 20.49 -17.92
C ALA A 8 1.93 19.60 -17.40
N VAL A 9 3.08 19.60 -18.07
CA VAL A 9 4.26 18.82 -17.62
C VAL A 9 4.77 19.31 -16.27
N ILE A 10 4.91 20.65 -16.09
CA ILE A 10 5.40 21.22 -14.83
C ILE A 10 4.44 20.87 -13.67
N LEU A 11 3.14 21.07 -13.86
CA LEU A 11 2.13 20.77 -12.83
C LEU A 11 2.06 19.27 -12.55
N TYR A 12 2.16 18.42 -13.57
CA TYR A 12 2.21 16.97 -13.40
C TYR A 12 3.40 16.53 -12.54
N LEU A 13 4.59 17.07 -12.82
CA LEU A 13 5.78 16.78 -12.00
C LEU A 13 5.62 17.30 -10.56
N ALA A 14 5.03 18.48 -10.39
CA ALA A 14 4.72 19.02 -9.06
C ALA A 14 3.73 18.14 -8.29
N LEU A 15 2.69 17.61 -8.96
CA LEU A 15 1.73 16.68 -8.36
C LEU A 15 2.39 15.35 -7.95
N ILE A 16 3.24 14.78 -8.80
CA ILE A 16 4.00 13.57 -8.45
C ILE A 16 4.86 13.83 -7.21
N LEU A 17 5.55 14.96 -7.17
CA LEU A 17 6.36 15.34 -6.01
C LEU A 17 5.51 15.50 -4.75
N ALA A 18 4.35 16.18 -4.86
CA ALA A 18 3.41 16.36 -3.76
C ALA A 18 2.94 15.02 -3.18
N VAL A 19 2.44 14.11 -4.03
CA VAL A 19 1.99 12.78 -3.62
C VAL A 19 3.13 11.97 -3.00
N ARG A 20 4.34 12.09 -3.56
CA ARG A 20 5.53 11.40 -3.01
C ARG A 20 5.93 11.91 -1.63
N LEU A 21 5.80 13.22 -1.36
CA LEU A 21 6.07 13.84 -0.05
C LEU A 21 5.03 13.45 0.99
N MET A 22 3.76 13.25 0.60
CA MET A 22 2.70 12.77 1.48
C MET A 22 2.92 11.31 1.96
N GLY A 23 3.79 10.56 1.26
CA GLY A 23 4.24 9.23 1.69
C GLY A 23 3.42 8.07 1.16
N LYS A 24 3.90 6.83 1.43
CA LYS A 24 3.33 5.58 0.87
C LYS A 24 1.99 5.17 1.49
N ARG A 25 1.59 5.80 2.59
CA ARG A 25 0.37 5.45 3.33
C ARG A 25 -0.90 5.66 2.52
N GLN A 26 -0.89 6.64 1.60
CA GLN A 26 -2.05 7.00 0.79
C GLN A 26 -2.40 5.98 -0.31
N LEU A 27 -1.48 5.08 -0.67
CA LEU A 27 -1.67 4.14 -1.78
C LEU A 27 -2.30 2.80 -1.37
N GLY A 28 -2.32 2.47 -0.07
CA GLY A 28 -2.80 1.18 0.42
C GLY A 28 -4.23 1.23 0.97
N GLU A 29 -4.45 2.01 2.01
CA GLU A 29 -5.75 2.19 2.65
C GLU A 29 -6.00 3.68 2.85
N MET A 30 -6.71 4.30 1.91
CA MET A 30 -7.03 5.73 1.99
C MET A 30 -7.99 6.00 3.16
N VAL A 31 -7.54 6.78 4.12
CA VAL A 31 -8.44 7.39 5.09
C VAL A 31 -9.26 8.47 4.35
N PRO A 32 -10.54 8.67 4.68
CA PRO A 32 -11.39 9.67 3.98
C PRO A 32 -10.77 11.06 3.87
N MET A 33 -9.94 11.45 4.83
CA MET A 33 -9.23 12.72 4.82
C MET A 33 -8.19 12.81 3.69
N ASP A 34 -7.43 11.73 3.46
CA ASP A 34 -6.41 11.68 2.40
C ASP A 34 -7.06 11.83 1.01
N LEU A 35 -8.28 11.26 0.83
CA LEU A 35 -9.05 11.40 -0.40
C LEU A 35 -9.43 12.86 -0.67
N VAL A 36 -9.91 13.57 0.36
CA VAL A 36 -10.28 15.00 0.24
C VAL A 36 -9.07 15.84 -0.18
N VAL A 37 -7.92 15.64 0.46
CA VAL A 37 -6.69 16.36 0.12
C VAL A 37 -6.25 16.08 -1.32
N THR A 38 -6.30 14.82 -1.74
CA THR A 38 -5.94 14.42 -3.11
C THR A 38 -6.87 15.07 -4.14
N MET A 39 -8.18 15.09 -3.88
CA MET A 39 -9.15 15.75 -4.75
C MET A 39 -8.94 17.27 -4.80
N LEU A 40 -8.64 17.91 -3.67
CA LEU A 40 -8.34 19.34 -3.63
C LEU A 40 -7.10 19.69 -4.45
N ILE A 41 -6.02 18.94 -4.29
CA ILE A 41 -4.78 19.16 -5.05
C ILE A 41 -5.02 18.97 -6.55
N ALA A 42 -5.77 17.95 -6.94
CA ALA A 42 -6.11 17.70 -8.34
C ALA A 42 -6.92 18.88 -8.95
N ASN A 43 -7.93 19.38 -8.23
CA ASN A 43 -8.74 20.52 -8.67
C ASN A 43 -7.93 21.80 -8.76
N LEU A 44 -7.04 22.07 -7.80
CA LEU A 44 -6.17 23.26 -7.80
C LEU A 44 -5.19 23.24 -8.98
N ALA A 45 -4.74 22.06 -9.43
CA ALA A 45 -3.89 21.93 -10.59
C ALA A 45 -4.65 22.09 -11.93
N ALA A 46 -5.93 21.73 -11.98
CA ALA A 46 -6.71 21.72 -13.21
C ALA A 46 -6.88 23.14 -13.81
N VAL A 47 -7.11 24.14 -12.97
CA VAL A 47 -7.35 25.53 -13.43
C VAL A 47 -6.15 26.10 -14.20
N PRO A 48 -4.92 26.14 -13.66
CA PRO A 48 -3.75 26.67 -14.38
C PRO A 48 -3.31 25.80 -15.55
N MET A 49 -3.75 24.54 -15.64
CA MET A 49 -3.55 23.70 -16.83
C MET A 49 -4.43 24.15 -17.99
N GLN A 50 -5.69 24.50 -17.71
CA GLN A 50 -6.68 24.83 -18.73
C GLN A 50 -6.60 26.30 -19.15
N GLU A 51 -6.41 27.20 -18.20
CA GLU A 51 -6.43 28.65 -18.43
C GLU A 51 -5.01 29.20 -18.58
N THR A 52 -4.60 29.48 -19.81
CA THR A 52 -3.28 30.07 -20.11
C THR A 52 -3.13 31.53 -19.65
N GLY A 53 -4.23 32.22 -19.39
CA GLY A 53 -4.23 33.58 -18.86
C GLY A 53 -3.86 33.68 -17.38
N THR A 54 -4.03 32.60 -16.60
CA THR A 54 -3.66 32.58 -15.18
C THR A 54 -2.17 32.33 -15.01
N PRO A 55 -1.45 33.05 -14.11
CA PRO A 55 -0.07 32.73 -13.81
C PRO A 55 0.08 31.30 -13.25
N LEU A 56 1.13 30.57 -13.64
CA LEU A 56 1.39 29.20 -13.14
C LEU A 56 1.51 29.17 -11.60
N LEU A 57 2.10 30.20 -11.02
CA LEU A 57 2.26 30.35 -9.57
C LEU A 57 0.93 30.45 -8.83
N ALA A 58 -0.13 30.98 -9.48
CA ALA A 58 -1.46 31.05 -8.87
C ALA A 58 -2.08 29.67 -8.61
N GLY A 59 -1.67 28.64 -9.35
CA GLY A 59 -2.05 27.25 -9.06
C GLY A 59 -1.05 26.55 -8.13
N LEU A 60 0.24 26.79 -8.30
CA LEU A 60 1.28 26.11 -7.53
C LEU A 60 1.28 26.49 -6.05
N LEU A 61 1.07 27.79 -5.72
CA LEU A 61 1.03 28.25 -4.33
C LEU A 61 -0.06 27.58 -3.49
N PRO A 62 -1.34 27.51 -3.92
CA PRO A 62 -2.36 26.79 -3.16
C PRO A 62 -2.04 25.30 -2.96
N ILE A 63 -1.47 24.63 -3.96
CA ILE A 63 -1.03 23.25 -3.85
C ILE A 63 0.03 23.11 -2.75
N LEU A 64 1.03 23.99 -2.72
CA LEU A 64 2.07 23.99 -1.69
C LEU A 64 1.49 24.25 -0.29
N VAL A 65 0.52 25.15 -0.17
CA VAL A 65 -0.16 25.41 1.11
C VAL A 65 -0.91 24.18 1.58
N VAL A 66 -1.74 23.55 0.73
CA VAL A 66 -2.48 22.34 1.09
C VAL A 66 -1.52 21.21 1.48
N LEU A 67 -0.45 21.00 0.70
CA LEU A 67 0.58 20.02 1.00
C LEU A 67 1.26 20.30 2.35
N SER A 68 1.61 21.55 2.64
CA SER A 68 2.25 21.93 3.92
C SER A 68 1.32 21.68 5.10
N VAL A 69 0.04 22.00 4.98
CA VAL A 69 -0.98 21.73 6.00
C VAL A 69 -1.09 20.23 6.23
N GLU A 70 -1.17 19.43 5.15
CA GLU A 70 -1.25 17.97 5.23
C GLU A 70 -0.03 17.36 5.94
N LEU A 71 1.18 17.80 5.61
CA LEU A 71 2.40 17.34 6.28
C LEU A 71 2.39 17.67 7.77
N VAL A 72 1.93 18.87 8.15
CA VAL A 72 1.79 19.27 9.56
C VAL A 72 0.74 18.38 10.25
N LEU A 73 -0.43 18.19 9.64
CA LEU A 73 -1.48 17.32 10.19
C LEU A 73 -1.01 15.86 10.33
N SER A 74 -0.25 15.35 9.36
CA SER A 74 0.35 14.02 9.42
C SER A 74 1.28 13.86 10.62
N VAL A 75 2.14 14.85 10.89
CA VAL A 75 3.01 14.86 12.06
C VAL A 75 2.21 14.97 13.37
N LEU A 76 1.17 15.82 13.40
CA LEU A 76 0.30 15.98 14.57
C LEU A 76 -0.49 14.69 14.88
N THR A 77 -1.02 14.02 13.88
CA THR A 77 -1.72 12.72 14.04
C THR A 77 -0.78 11.62 14.52
N TYR A 78 0.49 11.64 14.09
CA TYR A 78 1.50 10.73 14.59
C TYR A 78 1.81 10.98 16.08
N ARG A 79 1.97 12.24 16.47
CA ARG A 79 2.38 12.62 17.82
C ARG A 79 1.25 12.64 18.85
N SER A 80 -0.01 12.90 18.42
CA SER A 80 -1.14 13.10 19.33
C SER A 80 -2.27 12.12 19.04
N VAL A 81 -2.59 11.29 20.04
CA VAL A 81 -3.75 10.37 19.98
C VAL A 81 -5.08 11.15 19.90
N GLY A 82 -5.17 12.33 20.55
CA GLY A 82 -6.36 13.19 20.53
C GLY A 82 -6.62 13.72 19.13
N VAL A 83 -5.61 14.28 18.47
CA VAL A 83 -5.70 14.79 17.09
C VAL A 83 -6.06 13.64 16.14
N ARG A 84 -5.41 12.49 16.26
CA ARG A 84 -5.69 11.32 15.44
C ARG A 84 -7.14 10.85 15.59
N ARG A 85 -7.66 10.79 16.82
CA ARG A 85 -9.07 10.40 17.05
C ARG A 85 -10.07 11.41 16.48
N PHE A 86 -9.72 12.70 16.53
CA PHE A 86 -10.57 13.75 15.98
C PHE A 86 -10.61 13.70 14.45
N LEU A 87 -9.47 13.57 13.79
CA LEU A 87 -9.35 13.62 12.34
C LEU A 87 -9.68 12.28 11.66
N CYS A 88 -9.13 11.18 12.18
CA CYS A 88 -9.28 9.86 11.56
C CYS A 88 -10.38 9.01 12.19
N GLY A 89 -10.96 9.46 13.33
CA GLY A 89 -11.91 8.65 14.08
C GLY A 89 -11.23 7.55 14.92
N LYS A 90 -12.02 6.57 15.31
CA LYS A 90 -11.57 5.37 16.03
C LYS A 90 -12.28 4.14 15.47
N PRO A 91 -11.68 2.96 15.51
CA PRO A 91 -12.36 1.71 15.20
C PRO A 91 -13.59 1.50 16.09
N VAL A 92 -14.63 0.88 15.54
CA VAL A 92 -15.89 0.62 16.25
C VAL A 92 -16.23 -0.86 16.16
N ILE A 93 -16.38 -1.51 17.30
CA ILE A 93 -16.75 -2.93 17.37
C ILE A 93 -18.24 -3.06 16.98
N LEU A 94 -18.53 -3.88 15.98
CA LEU A 94 -19.86 -4.18 15.49
C LEU A 94 -20.39 -5.52 16.01
N ILE A 95 -19.50 -6.52 16.12
CA ILE A 95 -19.75 -7.81 16.74
C ILE A 95 -18.73 -8.02 17.85
N GLU A 96 -19.18 -8.43 19.02
CA GLU A 96 -18.35 -8.76 20.17
C GLU A 96 -18.80 -10.08 20.78
N ASN A 97 -17.89 -11.05 20.87
CA ASN A 97 -18.18 -12.41 21.36
C ASN A 97 -19.41 -13.04 20.69
N GLY A 98 -19.52 -12.90 19.36
CA GLY A 98 -20.63 -13.42 18.56
C GLY A 98 -21.95 -12.65 18.69
N ARG A 99 -21.97 -11.53 19.41
CA ARG A 99 -23.19 -10.72 19.62
C ARG A 99 -23.10 -9.43 18.80
N LEU A 100 -24.17 -9.15 18.04
CA LEU A 100 -24.33 -7.89 17.31
C LEU A 100 -24.55 -6.73 18.29
N LEU A 101 -23.67 -5.72 18.22
CA LEU A 101 -23.81 -4.49 19.02
C LEU A 101 -24.69 -3.49 18.27
N GLN A 102 -26.02 -3.63 18.40
CA GLN A 102 -27.01 -2.83 17.66
C GLN A 102 -26.83 -1.32 17.82
N GLN A 103 -26.40 -0.86 19.00
CA GLN A 103 -26.14 0.57 19.24
C GLN A 103 -24.96 1.08 18.39
N ASN A 104 -23.90 0.27 18.21
CA ASN A 104 -22.76 0.62 17.42
C ASN A 104 -23.08 0.58 15.91
N LEU A 105 -23.84 -0.42 15.46
CA LEU A 105 -24.36 -0.48 14.09
C LEU A 105 -25.19 0.77 13.77
N LYS A 106 -26.12 1.15 14.65
CA LYS A 106 -26.93 2.36 14.50
C LYS A 106 -26.07 3.63 14.47
N LYS A 107 -25.06 3.73 15.34
CA LYS A 107 -24.14 4.88 15.42
C LYS A 107 -23.30 5.03 14.18
N THR A 108 -22.82 3.94 13.62
CA THR A 108 -21.99 3.91 12.40
C THR A 108 -22.84 3.90 11.13
N ARG A 109 -24.18 3.76 11.25
CA ARG A 109 -25.12 3.65 10.12
C ARG A 109 -24.85 2.46 9.23
N VAL A 110 -24.25 1.42 9.76
CA VAL A 110 -24.04 0.14 9.05
C VAL A 110 -25.27 -0.70 9.29
N ASN A 111 -25.95 -1.10 8.21
CA ASN A 111 -27.10 -1.99 8.30
C ASN A 111 -26.68 -3.47 8.31
N THR A 112 -27.60 -4.36 8.55
CA THR A 112 -27.34 -5.81 8.65
C THR A 112 -26.94 -6.41 7.31
N ASP A 113 -27.47 -5.88 6.21
CA ASP A 113 -27.18 -6.37 4.86
C ASP A 113 -25.77 -5.99 4.45
N GLU A 114 -25.36 -4.74 4.70
CA GLU A 114 -23.98 -4.28 4.53
C GLU A 114 -23.00 -5.11 5.37
N LEU A 115 -23.28 -5.31 6.66
CA LEU A 115 -22.44 -6.15 7.50
C LEU A 115 -22.28 -7.56 6.92
N SER A 116 -23.38 -8.16 6.48
CA SER A 116 -23.38 -9.50 5.89
C SER A 116 -22.62 -9.55 4.57
N GLU A 117 -22.69 -8.49 3.76
CA GLU A 117 -21.93 -8.35 2.53
C GLU A 117 -20.43 -8.27 2.81
N TYR A 118 -20.00 -7.43 3.73
CA TYR A 118 -18.59 -7.32 4.12
C TYR A 118 -18.03 -8.65 4.63
N LEU A 119 -18.79 -9.39 5.44
CA LEU A 119 -18.38 -10.70 5.93
C LEU A 119 -18.22 -11.71 4.77
N ARG A 120 -19.16 -11.71 3.81
CA ARG A 120 -19.06 -12.58 2.61
C ARG A 120 -17.85 -12.24 1.74
N ILE A 121 -17.53 -10.97 1.57
CA ILE A 121 -16.31 -10.53 0.85
C ILE A 121 -15.04 -11.11 1.50
N GLN A 122 -15.05 -11.27 2.82
CA GLN A 122 -13.93 -11.89 3.56
C GLN A 122 -14.02 -13.42 3.64
N GLY A 123 -14.97 -14.03 2.94
CA GLY A 123 -15.16 -15.48 2.90
C GLY A 123 -15.93 -16.05 4.09
N VAL A 124 -16.52 -15.19 4.93
CA VAL A 124 -17.33 -15.62 6.07
C VAL A 124 -18.81 -15.59 5.70
N THR A 125 -19.41 -16.78 5.62
CA THR A 125 -20.82 -16.95 5.25
C THR A 125 -21.75 -17.15 6.45
N ASP A 126 -21.19 -17.54 7.59
CA ASP A 126 -21.95 -17.83 8.81
C ASP A 126 -21.55 -16.87 9.95
N LEU A 127 -22.46 -16.00 10.32
CA LEU A 127 -22.31 -15.03 11.40
C LEU A 127 -21.99 -15.68 12.75
N THR A 128 -22.42 -16.93 12.98
CA THR A 128 -22.17 -17.65 14.24
C THR A 128 -20.69 -18.01 14.43
N GLN A 129 -19.91 -17.97 13.37
CA GLN A 129 -18.46 -18.22 13.39
C GLN A 129 -17.67 -16.98 13.81
N VAL A 130 -18.28 -15.78 13.74
CA VAL A 130 -17.61 -14.51 13.99
C VAL A 130 -17.56 -14.24 15.49
N GLN A 131 -16.34 -14.10 16.03
CA GLN A 131 -16.13 -13.67 17.39
C GLN A 131 -16.13 -12.13 17.49
N TYR A 132 -15.37 -11.46 16.63
CA TYR A 132 -15.33 -10.00 16.55
C TYR A 132 -15.46 -9.52 15.10
N ALA A 133 -16.20 -8.43 14.90
CA ALA A 133 -16.17 -7.63 13.69
C ALA A 133 -15.96 -6.17 14.05
N ILE A 134 -14.97 -5.53 13.48
CA ILE A 134 -14.53 -4.17 13.82
C ILE A 134 -14.57 -3.31 12.56
N LEU A 135 -15.35 -2.23 12.59
CA LEU A 135 -15.31 -1.21 11.55
C LEU A 135 -14.08 -0.34 11.76
N GLU A 136 -13.15 -0.40 10.82
CA GLU A 136 -11.91 0.37 10.86
C GLU A 136 -12.11 1.83 10.44
N THR A 137 -11.13 2.66 10.69
CA THR A 137 -11.14 4.08 10.30
C THR A 137 -11.08 4.30 8.79
N SER A 138 -10.66 3.31 8.03
CA SER A 138 -10.70 3.29 6.56
C SER A 138 -12.09 2.98 5.99
N GLY A 139 -13.02 2.52 6.83
CA GLY A 139 -14.34 2.02 6.41
C GLY A 139 -14.38 0.53 6.11
N ALA A 140 -13.23 -0.16 6.12
CA ALA A 140 -13.17 -1.62 6.02
C ALA A 140 -13.66 -2.29 7.32
N ILE A 141 -14.10 -3.53 7.23
CA ILE A 141 -14.45 -4.33 8.40
C ILE A 141 -13.40 -5.43 8.58
N SER A 142 -12.71 -5.42 9.74
CA SER A 142 -11.83 -6.50 10.17
C SER A 142 -12.65 -7.57 10.90
N THR A 143 -12.50 -8.84 10.50
CA THR A 143 -13.28 -9.95 11.07
C THR A 143 -12.35 -10.97 11.71
N PHE A 144 -12.70 -11.39 12.93
CA PHE A 144 -11.99 -12.43 13.67
C PHE A 144 -12.99 -13.55 13.97
N LEU A 145 -12.65 -14.76 13.56
CA LEU A 145 -13.47 -15.94 13.82
C LEU A 145 -13.20 -16.48 15.24
N TYR A 146 -14.10 -17.33 15.74
CA TYR A 146 -13.72 -18.14 16.89
C TYR A 146 -12.59 -19.09 16.53
N PRO A 147 -11.63 -19.37 17.45
CA PRO A 147 -10.46 -20.20 17.16
C PRO A 147 -10.77 -21.58 16.56
N LYS A 148 -11.92 -22.15 16.91
CA LYS A 148 -12.39 -23.43 16.37
C LYS A 148 -12.76 -23.40 14.87
N TYR A 149 -12.95 -22.21 14.30
CA TYR A 149 -13.28 -22.01 12.89
C TYR A 149 -12.12 -21.39 12.11
N GLU A 150 -11.04 -21.03 12.79
CA GLU A 150 -9.82 -20.56 12.12
C GLU A 150 -9.07 -21.74 11.50
N PRO A 151 -8.34 -21.52 10.38
CA PRO A 151 -7.44 -22.52 9.84
C PRO A 151 -6.41 -22.92 10.90
N ALA A 152 -6.17 -24.23 11.05
CA ALA A 152 -5.15 -24.73 11.97
C ALA A 152 -3.78 -24.14 11.62
N SER A 153 -3.10 -23.57 12.61
CA SER A 153 -1.72 -23.12 12.42
C SER A 153 -0.77 -24.32 12.34
N ALA A 154 0.43 -24.12 11.79
CA ALA A 154 1.46 -25.15 11.78
C ALA A 154 1.76 -25.67 13.21
N LYS A 155 1.65 -24.79 14.22
CA LYS A 155 1.83 -25.13 15.63
C LYS A 155 0.71 -26.06 16.12
N ASP A 156 -0.54 -25.78 15.76
CA ASP A 156 -1.70 -26.60 16.15
C ASP A 156 -1.64 -27.98 15.48
N ALA A 157 -1.11 -28.04 14.25
CA ALA A 157 -0.87 -29.28 13.51
C ALA A 157 0.40 -30.01 13.97
N GLY A 158 1.15 -29.51 14.94
CA GLY A 158 2.40 -30.11 15.41
C GLY A 158 3.55 -30.06 14.39
N VAL A 159 3.43 -29.27 13.35
CA VAL A 159 4.42 -29.11 12.28
C VAL A 159 5.45 -28.06 12.65
N GLN A 160 6.73 -28.43 12.65
CA GLN A 160 7.82 -27.45 12.77
C GLN A 160 7.94 -26.66 11.46
N ALA A 161 7.38 -25.44 11.44
CA ALA A 161 7.55 -24.55 10.32
C ALA A 161 8.83 -23.72 10.50
N SER A 162 9.71 -23.74 9.50
CA SER A 162 10.85 -22.82 9.44
C SER A 162 10.39 -21.41 9.12
N ALA A 163 11.10 -20.40 9.67
CA ALA A 163 10.82 -19.01 9.35
C ALA A 163 10.92 -18.79 7.83
N ARG A 164 9.91 -18.13 7.25
CA ARG A 164 9.96 -17.73 5.84
C ARG A 164 11.02 -16.66 5.65
N LYS A 165 11.91 -16.90 4.73
CA LYS A 165 12.90 -15.91 4.31
C LYS A 165 12.37 -15.24 3.04
N LEU A 166 12.39 -13.91 3.00
CA LEU A 166 11.94 -13.17 1.83
C LEU A 166 13.03 -13.23 0.75
N PRO A 167 12.67 -13.53 -0.50
CA PRO A 167 13.62 -13.49 -1.60
C PRO A 167 14.04 -12.05 -1.87
N VAL A 168 15.33 -11.85 -2.09
CA VAL A 168 15.94 -10.57 -2.41
C VAL A 168 16.27 -10.56 -3.90
N THR A 169 15.84 -9.52 -4.61
CA THR A 169 16.15 -9.38 -6.03
C THR A 169 17.63 -9.03 -6.24
N VAL A 170 18.32 -9.86 -7.00
CA VAL A 170 19.74 -9.73 -7.33
C VAL A 170 19.91 -9.10 -8.71
N ILE A 171 19.20 -9.62 -9.71
CA ILE A 171 19.16 -9.07 -11.08
C ILE A 171 17.70 -8.85 -11.46
N ALA A 172 17.42 -7.70 -12.07
CA ALA A 172 16.14 -7.37 -12.66
C ALA A 172 16.35 -6.75 -14.05
N SER A 173 15.72 -7.32 -15.05
CA SER A 173 15.78 -6.86 -16.45
C SER A 173 17.22 -6.58 -16.91
N GLY A 174 18.12 -7.55 -16.70
CA GLY A 174 19.51 -7.48 -17.10
C GLY A 174 20.39 -6.56 -16.25
N ARG A 175 19.89 -6.02 -15.14
CA ARG A 175 20.61 -5.04 -14.30
C ARG A 175 20.82 -5.55 -12.89
N LEU A 176 22.08 -5.55 -12.45
CA LEU A 176 22.46 -5.92 -11.10
C LEU A 176 21.96 -4.91 -10.07
N GLN A 177 21.28 -5.40 -9.03
CA GLN A 177 20.81 -4.61 -7.89
C GLN A 177 21.88 -4.64 -6.78
N LYS A 178 22.99 -3.91 -6.98
CA LYS A 178 24.16 -3.92 -6.07
C LYS A 178 23.80 -3.64 -4.62
N GLN A 179 22.82 -2.74 -4.37
CA GLN A 179 22.36 -2.36 -3.03
C GLN A 179 21.72 -3.52 -2.26
N ASN A 180 21.32 -4.58 -2.96
CA ASN A 180 20.65 -5.73 -2.35
C ASN A 180 21.64 -6.85 -1.96
N LEU A 181 22.85 -6.86 -2.49
CA LEU A 181 23.85 -7.92 -2.21
C LEU A 181 24.24 -8.00 -0.73
N PRO A 182 24.45 -6.88 0.00
CA PRO A 182 24.74 -6.93 1.43
C PRO A 182 23.66 -7.60 2.27
N LEU A 183 22.38 -7.54 1.83
CA LEU A 183 21.25 -8.20 2.52
C LEU A 183 21.36 -9.74 2.50
N LEU A 184 22.09 -10.26 1.51
CA LEU A 184 22.37 -11.70 1.34
C LEU A 184 23.74 -12.10 1.91
N GLY A 185 24.56 -11.11 2.32
CA GLY A 185 25.97 -11.34 2.67
C GLY A 185 26.79 -11.84 1.48
N LYS A 186 26.47 -11.39 0.26
CA LYS A 186 27.08 -11.79 -1.01
C LYS A 186 27.68 -10.60 -1.72
N ASP A 187 28.57 -10.88 -2.67
CA ASP A 187 29.28 -9.92 -3.51
C ASP A 187 28.99 -10.12 -5.00
N GLU A 188 29.60 -9.29 -5.83
CA GLU A 188 29.47 -9.39 -7.29
C GLU A 188 30.14 -10.67 -7.84
N ALA A 189 31.19 -11.17 -7.20
CA ALA A 189 31.86 -12.40 -7.62
C ALA A 189 30.92 -13.63 -7.51
N TRP A 190 30.12 -13.67 -6.44
CA TRP A 190 29.07 -14.69 -6.27
C TRP A 190 28.03 -14.63 -7.40
N VAL A 191 27.63 -13.42 -7.84
CA VAL A 191 26.67 -13.25 -8.95
C VAL A 191 27.29 -13.78 -10.24
N GLN A 192 28.56 -13.47 -10.51
CA GLN A 192 29.26 -13.98 -11.70
C GLN A 192 29.33 -15.51 -11.69
N GLY A 193 29.56 -16.13 -10.53
CA GLY A 193 29.53 -17.58 -10.39
C GLY A 193 28.17 -18.20 -10.74
N ILE A 194 27.06 -17.53 -10.34
CA ILE A 194 25.72 -17.96 -10.73
C ILE A 194 25.53 -17.85 -12.23
N LEU A 195 25.88 -16.69 -12.84
CA LEU A 195 25.72 -16.49 -14.27
C LEU A 195 26.51 -17.53 -15.08
N GLN A 196 27.71 -17.87 -14.64
CA GLN A 196 28.51 -18.97 -15.24
C GLN A 196 27.81 -20.32 -15.12
N SER A 197 27.21 -20.64 -13.96
CA SER A 197 26.52 -21.91 -13.77
C SER A 197 25.28 -22.08 -14.65
N TYR A 198 24.63 -20.96 -15.00
CA TYR A 198 23.50 -20.94 -15.94
C TYR A 198 23.94 -20.67 -17.40
N ASN A 199 25.25 -20.56 -17.65
CA ASN A 199 25.85 -20.29 -18.97
C ASN A 199 25.16 -19.11 -19.69
N CYS A 200 24.92 -18.01 -18.97
CA CYS A 200 24.22 -16.82 -19.47
C CYS A 200 24.97 -15.54 -19.07
N ARG A 201 24.73 -14.48 -19.84
CA ARG A 201 25.22 -13.13 -19.51
C ARG A 201 24.17 -12.41 -18.66
N MET A 202 24.61 -11.42 -17.89
CA MET A 202 23.71 -10.62 -17.04
C MET A 202 22.52 -10.03 -17.81
N GLN A 203 22.74 -9.57 -19.03
CA GLN A 203 21.73 -8.98 -19.90
C GLN A 203 20.63 -9.99 -20.33
N ASP A 204 20.93 -11.27 -20.30
CA ASP A 204 20.02 -12.34 -20.70
C ASP A 204 19.14 -12.79 -19.53
N VAL A 205 19.30 -12.20 -18.32
CA VAL A 205 18.54 -12.52 -17.12
C VAL A 205 17.40 -11.53 -16.93
N TYR A 206 16.16 -12.03 -16.98
CA TYR A 206 14.98 -11.22 -16.68
C TYR A 206 14.83 -10.98 -15.17
N LEU A 207 14.94 -12.06 -14.37
CA LEU A 207 14.85 -11.98 -12.91
C LEU A 207 15.74 -13.04 -12.27
N LEU A 208 16.58 -12.61 -11.34
CA LEU A 208 17.28 -13.47 -10.39
C LEU A 208 16.98 -13.01 -8.99
N THR A 209 16.40 -13.89 -8.17
CA THR A 209 16.22 -13.64 -6.73
C THR A 209 16.92 -14.71 -5.91
N SER A 210 17.34 -14.35 -4.71
CA SER A 210 17.92 -15.28 -3.74
C SER A 210 17.31 -15.08 -2.36
N GLU A 211 17.02 -16.18 -1.67
CA GLU A 211 16.68 -16.13 -0.25
C GLU A 211 17.98 -16.14 0.59
N PRO A 212 17.99 -15.48 1.77
CA PRO A 212 19.04 -15.69 2.77
C PRO A 212 19.05 -17.16 3.22
N GLY A 213 19.94 -17.96 2.64
CA GLY A 213 19.97 -19.43 2.83
C GLY A 213 20.19 -20.20 1.53
N GLY A 214 20.24 -19.47 0.39
CA GLY A 214 20.77 -19.99 -0.87
C GLY A 214 19.74 -20.48 -1.87
N LYS A 215 18.44 -20.50 -1.58
CA LYS A 215 17.42 -20.83 -2.58
C LYS A 215 17.39 -19.73 -3.64
N LEU A 216 17.56 -20.12 -4.89
CA LEU A 216 17.58 -19.22 -6.05
C LEU A 216 16.31 -19.41 -6.87
N TYR A 217 15.82 -18.31 -7.43
CA TYR A 217 14.87 -18.32 -8.52
C TYR A 217 15.48 -17.57 -9.69
N PHE A 218 15.52 -18.21 -10.85
CA PHE A 218 16.10 -17.69 -12.08
C PHE A 218 15.08 -17.73 -13.20
N ALA A 219 14.95 -16.61 -13.91
CA ALA A 219 14.17 -16.49 -15.13
C ALA A 219 15.03 -15.78 -16.19
N ALA A 220 15.18 -16.40 -17.34
CA ALA A 220 15.83 -15.79 -18.50
C ALA A 220 14.91 -14.77 -19.20
N MET A 221 15.49 -13.83 -19.96
CA MET A 221 14.74 -13.02 -20.92
C MET A 221 14.14 -13.96 -21.98
N GLN A 222 12.86 -13.79 -22.26
CA GLN A 222 12.25 -14.43 -23.41
C GLN A 222 12.57 -13.57 -24.64
N GLU A 223 13.00 -14.21 -25.73
CA GLU A 223 12.99 -13.55 -27.03
C GLU A 223 11.54 -13.26 -27.40
N ASP A 224 11.23 -12.00 -27.77
CA ASP A 224 9.91 -11.67 -28.31
C ASP A 224 9.68 -12.56 -29.54
N PRO A 225 8.58 -13.32 -29.61
CA PRO A 225 8.24 -13.99 -30.86
C PRO A 225 7.99 -12.93 -31.92
N ALA A 226 8.83 -12.92 -32.95
CA ALA A 226 8.77 -12.02 -34.10
C ALA A 226 7.45 -12.14 -34.87
#